data_ac38f5a6e1b0e50b0b8439680696101d
#
_entry.id   ac38f5a6e1b0e50b0b8439680696101d
#
_cell.length_a   1.000
_cell.length_b   1.000
_cell.length_c   1.000
_cell.angle_alpha   90.00
_cell.angle_beta   90.00
_cell.angle_gamma   90.00
#
_symmetry.space_group_name_H-M   'P 1'
#
loop_
_entity.id
_entity.type
_entity.pdbx_description
1 polymer ?
#
loop_
_entity_poly.entity_id
_entity_poly.type
_entity_poly.pdbx_seq_one_letter_code
_entity_poly.pdbx_strand_id
1 'polypeptide(L)'
;RKPLARIVGYTSSAVEPKRIFIAPAFAIPKLLKQIGWQLRDVDLIELNEAFAAQVLADGYALAPDGWDWDKVNVKGGAIALGHPVGCSGARVLVTLVHALRERKLKRGVASLCLGGGEAVALAVEIED
;
A
#
# COMPACT_ATOMS: atom_id res chain seq x y z
N ARG A 1 14.07 23.18 -0.13
CA ARG A 1 13.57 22.23 -1.16
C ARG A 1 12.07 22.10 -1.00
N LYS A 2 11.34 21.99 -2.13
CA LYS A 2 9.90 21.71 -2.10
C LYS A 2 9.67 20.22 -1.77
N PRO A 3 8.75 19.87 -0.84
CA PRO A 3 8.34 18.48 -0.62
C PRO A 3 7.78 17.84 -1.90
N LEU A 4 7.97 16.53 -2.05
CA LEU A 4 7.40 15.77 -3.17
C LEU A 4 5.97 15.33 -2.89
N ALA A 5 5.68 15.04 -1.63
CA ALA A 5 4.38 14.58 -1.15
C ALA A 5 4.25 14.87 0.34
N ARG A 6 3.02 14.95 0.83
CA ARG A 6 2.66 15.01 2.24
C ARG A 6 2.25 13.62 2.74
N ILE A 7 2.75 13.22 3.90
CA ILE A 7 2.25 12.05 4.61
C ILE A 7 0.94 12.44 5.28
N VAL A 8 -0.17 11.81 4.87
CA VAL A 8 -1.52 12.10 5.39
C VAL A 8 -1.78 11.33 6.67
N GLY A 9 -1.29 10.10 6.74
CA GLY A 9 -1.42 9.26 7.91
C GLY A 9 -0.70 7.93 7.74
N TYR A 10 -0.56 7.22 8.84
CA TYR A 10 -0.01 5.87 8.88
C TYR A 10 -0.65 5.06 10.01
N THR A 11 -0.61 3.75 9.89
CA THR A 11 -1.12 2.84 10.89
C THR A 11 -0.42 1.49 10.83
N SER A 12 -0.56 0.72 11.89
CA SER A 12 -0.24 -0.70 11.90
C SER A 12 -1.47 -1.52 12.25
N SER A 13 -1.49 -2.77 11.81
CA SER A 13 -2.49 -3.77 12.14
C SER A 13 -1.79 -5.09 12.43
N ALA A 14 -2.43 -5.98 13.17
CA ALA A 14 -1.92 -7.31 13.43
C ALA A 14 -3.04 -8.34 13.33
N VAL A 15 -2.67 -9.53 12.88
CA VAL A 15 -3.51 -10.73 12.82
C VAL A 15 -2.77 -11.89 13.49
N GLU A 16 -3.44 -13.02 13.64
CA GLU A 16 -2.79 -14.24 14.11
C GLU A 16 -1.57 -14.56 13.22
N PRO A 17 -0.39 -14.89 13.78
CA PRO A 17 0.86 -15.06 13.00
C PRO A 17 0.76 -15.98 11.78
N LYS A 18 0.00 -17.07 11.88
CA LYS A 18 -0.24 -17.98 10.74
C LYS A 18 -1.01 -17.36 9.58
N ARG A 19 -1.64 -16.18 9.79
CA ARG A 19 -2.40 -15.42 8.80
C ARG A 19 -1.69 -14.15 8.34
N ILE A 20 -0.39 -14.04 8.60
CA ILE A 20 0.44 -12.84 8.32
C ILE A 20 0.15 -12.19 6.96
N PHE A 21 -0.04 -12.98 5.92
CA PHE A 21 -0.15 -12.47 4.55
C PHE A 21 -1.44 -11.72 4.25
N ILE A 22 -2.48 -11.87 5.07
CA ILE A 22 -3.73 -11.09 4.94
C ILE A 22 -3.73 -9.81 5.80
N ALA A 23 -2.68 -9.53 6.56
CA ALA A 23 -2.63 -8.37 7.46
C ALA A 23 -2.80 -7.00 6.74
N PRO A 24 -2.30 -6.78 5.50
CA PRO A 24 -2.55 -5.56 4.75
C PRO A 24 -4.03 -5.27 4.51
N ALA A 25 -4.86 -6.31 4.30
CA ALA A 25 -6.31 -6.15 4.13
C ALA A 25 -7.02 -5.60 5.39
N PHE A 26 -6.36 -5.61 6.54
CA PHE A 26 -6.83 -4.95 7.76
C PHE A 26 -6.18 -3.59 7.99
N ALA A 27 -4.90 -3.44 7.62
CA ALA A 27 -4.18 -2.18 7.80
C ALA A 27 -4.70 -1.09 6.88
N ILE A 28 -4.98 -1.40 5.61
CA ILE A 28 -5.45 -0.43 4.61
C ILE A 28 -6.81 0.19 5.03
N PRO A 29 -7.88 -0.58 5.30
CA PRO A 29 -9.15 0.00 5.72
C PRO A 29 -9.05 0.76 7.04
N LYS A 30 -8.23 0.29 7.99
CA LYS A 30 -7.98 0.99 9.25
C LYS A 30 -7.39 2.37 9.00
N LEU A 31 -6.36 2.47 8.14
CA LEU A 31 -5.75 3.74 7.74
C LEU A 31 -6.78 4.65 7.08
N LEU A 32 -7.51 4.15 6.08
CA LEU A 32 -8.48 4.94 5.32
C LEU A 32 -9.56 5.51 6.22
N LYS A 33 -10.09 4.70 7.16
CA LYS A 33 -11.03 5.16 8.19
C LYS A 33 -10.44 6.27 9.07
N GLN A 34 -9.18 6.13 9.48
CA GLN A 34 -8.49 7.11 10.33
C GLN A 34 -8.33 8.47 9.65
N ILE A 35 -8.11 8.51 8.34
CA ILE A 35 -7.87 9.73 7.57
C ILE A 35 -9.10 10.24 6.81
N GLY A 36 -10.25 9.55 6.93
CA GLY A 36 -11.51 9.94 6.28
C GLY A 36 -11.54 9.70 4.77
N TRP A 37 -10.71 8.80 4.24
CA TRP A 37 -10.75 8.39 2.83
C TRP A 37 -11.50 7.08 2.66
N GLN A 38 -11.98 6.84 1.44
CA GLN A 38 -12.47 5.53 0.99
C GLN A 38 -11.48 4.92 0.00
N LEU A 39 -11.49 3.61 -0.16
CA LEU A 39 -10.54 2.93 -1.06
C LEU A 39 -10.68 3.42 -2.51
N ARG A 40 -11.89 3.73 -2.95
CA ARG A 40 -12.16 4.30 -4.27
C ARG A 40 -11.55 5.69 -4.50
N ASP A 41 -11.28 6.45 -3.42
CA ASP A 41 -10.68 7.78 -3.48
C ASP A 41 -9.15 7.72 -3.64
N VAL A 42 -8.56 6.53 -3.51
CA VAL A 42 -7.13 6.28 -3.69
C VAL A 42 -6.83 6.08 -5.18
N ASP A 43 -5.90 6.86 -5.69
CA ASP A 43 -5.51 6.81 -7.10
C ASP A 43 -4.56 5.66 -7.40
N LEU A 44 -3.56 5.41 -6.54
CA LEU A 44 -2.61 4.31 -6.69
C LEU A 44 -2.33 3.62 -5.35
N ILE A 45 -2.07 2.31 -5.43
CA ILE A 45 -1.71 1.46 -4.31
C ILE A 45 -0.39 0.77 -4.62
N GLU A 46 0.57 0.86 -3.71
CA GLU A 46 1.76 0.02 -3.68
C GLU A 46 1.61 -0.99 -2.54
N LEU A 47 1.23 -2.21 -2.87
CA LEU A 47 1.20 -3.35 -1.95
C LEU A 47 2.42 -4.22 -2.18
N ASN A 48 3.28 -4.36 -1.17
CA ASN A 48 4.47 -5.18 -1.33
C ASN A 48 4.10 -6.63 -1.62
N GLU A 49 4.72 -7.18 -2.65
CA GLU A 49 4.48 -8.55 -3.12
C GLU A 49 5.46 -9.51 -2.43
N ALA A 50 5.23 -9.82 -1.14
CA ALA A 50 6.00 -10.85 -0.46
C ALA A 50 5.77 -12.21 -1.16
N PHE A 51 4.54 -12.46 -1.59
CA PHE A 51 4.13 -13.58 -2.45
C PHE A 51 2.97 -13.17 -3.35
N ALA A 52 2.88 -13.73 -4.56
CA ALA A 52 1.76 -13.48 -5.47
C ALA A 52 0.41 -13.86 -4.84
N ALA A 53 0.35 -15.00 -4.17
CA ALA A 53 -0.87 -15.46 -3.48
C ALA A 53 -1.33 -14.51 -2.37
N GLN A 54 -0.40 -13.86 -1.67
CA GLN A 54 -0.71 -12.86 -0.66
C GLN A 54 -1.39 -11.64 -1.28
N VAL A 55 -0.85 -11.09 -2.36
CA VAL A 55 -1.43 -9.91 -3.04
C VAL A 55 -2.84 -10.21 -3.55
N LEU A 56 -3.04 -11.41 -4.12
CA LEU A 56 -4.37 -11.85 -4.54
C LEU A 56 -5.33 -11.97 -3.36
N ALA A 57 -4.90 -12.55 -2.23
CA ALA A 57 -5.73 -12.69 -1.04
C ALA A 57 -6.15 -11.32 -0.47
N ASP A 58 -5.22 -10.37 -0.39
CA ASP A 58 -5.49 -9.00 0.05
C ASP A 58 -6.49 -8.30 -0.89
N GLY A 59 -6.28 -8.41 -2.21
CA GLY A 59 -7.17 -7.82 -3.20
C GLY A 59 -8.57 -8.41 -3.17
N TYR A 60 -8.71 -9.73 -3.03
CA TYR A 60 -10.02 -10.36 -2.86
C TYR A 60 -10.72 -9.95 -1.56
N ALA A 61 -10.00 -9.81 -0.47
CA ALA A 61 -10.56 -9.35 0.80
C ALA A 61 -11.03 -7.89 0.72
N LEU A 62 -10.36 -7.04 -0.06
CA LEU A 62 -10.68 -5.63 -0.25
C LEU A 62 -11.63 -5.34 -1.42
N ALA A 63 -11.99 -6.37 -2.21
CA ALA A 63 -12.90 -6.20 -3.35
C ALA A 63 -14.24 -5.53 -3.00
N PRO A 64 -14.91 -5.86 -1.86
CA PRO A 64 -16.14 -5.19 -1.46
C PRO A 64 -15.98 -3.68 -1.20
N ASP A 65 -14.77 -3.24 -0.84
CA ASP A 65 -14.44 -1.85 -0.54
C ASP A 65 -14.03 -1.04 -1.78
N GLY A 66 -13.98 -1.70 -2.97
CA GLY A 66 -13.65 -1.06 -4.22
C GLY A 66 -12.18 -1.23 -4.65
N TRP A 67 -11.57 -2.39 -4.35
CA TRP A 67 -10.24 -2.73 -4.87
C TRP A 67 -10.24 -2.75 -6.39
N ASP A 68 -9.25 -2.08 -6.97
CA ASP A 68 -9.08 -1.95 -8.42
C ASP A 68 -7.65 -2.35 -8.80
N TRP A 69 -7.51 -3.45 -9.51
CA TRP A 69 -6.22 -4.00 -9.91
C TRP A 69 -5.42 -3.07 -10.83
N ASP A 70 -6.08 -2.22 -11.61
CA ASP A 70 -5.42 -1.26 -12.50
C ASP A 70 -4.68 -0.14 -11.75
N LYS A 71 -4.97 0.01 -10.45
CA LYS A 71 -4.33 0.97 -9.55
C LYS A 71 -3.17 0.38 -8.73
N VAL A 72 -2.96 -0.95 -8.79
CA VAL A 72 -2.04 -1.65 -7.89
C VAL A 72 -0.70 -1.93 -8.58
N ASN A 73 0.40 -1.56 -7.90
CA ASN A 73 1.76 -1.88 -8.32
C ASN A 73 2.05 -1.57 -9.81
N VAL A 74 1.60 -0.42 -10.26
CA VAL A 74 1.56 0.00 -11.68
C VAL A 74 2.93 0.12 -12.37
N LYS A 75 4.01 0.02 -11.60
CA LYS A 75 5.40 0.01 -12.08
C LYS A 75 6.08 -1.36 -11.92
N GLY A 76 5.31 -2.39 -11.62
CA GLY A 76 5.79 -3.69 -11.16
C GLY A 76 6.05 -3.70 -9.66
N GLY A 77 6.04 -4.87 -9.07
CA GLY A 77 6.24 -5.09 -7.63
C GLY A 77 7.45 -5.97 -7.33
N ALA A 78 7.52 -6.48 -6.11
CA ALA A 78 8.66 -7.25 -5.63
C ALA A 78 8.88 -8.56 -6.41
N ILE A 79 7.86 -9.13 -7.03
CA ILE A 79 7.99 -10.32 -7.89
C ILE A 79 8.89 -10.01 -9.09
N ALA A 80 8.76 -8.83 -9.68
CA ALA A 80 9.58 -8.39 -10.80
C ALA A 80 10.90 -7.74 -10.37
N LEU A 81 10.90 -6.96 -9.28
CA LEU A 81 12.01 -6.10 -8.86
C LEU A 81 12.88 -6.70 -7.76
N GLY A 82 12.38 -7.70 -7.05
CA GLY A 82 12.99 -8.26 -5.85
C GLY A 82 12.44 -7.67 -4.55
N HIS A 83 12.64 -8.41 -3.45
CA HIS A 83 12.19 -8.04 -2.11
C HIS A 83 13.37 -7.94 -1.12
N PRO A 84 14.16 -6.87 -1.18
CA PRO A 84 15.19 -6.63 -0.15
C PRO A 84 14.49 -6.17 1.14
N VAL A 85 14.29 -7.10 2.08
CA VAL A 85 13.41 -6.93 3.25
C VAL A 85 13.67 -5.61 4.00
N GLY A 86 14.91 -5.26 4.27
CA GLY A 86 15.28 -4.02 4.96
C GLY A 86 15.06 -2.73 4.13
N CYS A 87 14.82 -2.84 2.83
CA CYS A 87 14.65 -1.70 1.92
C CYS A 87 13.21 -1.59 1.38
N SER A 88 12.43 -2.67 1.38
CA SER A 88 11.15 -2.71 0.67
C SER A 88 10.15 -1.66 1.13
N GLY A 89 10.15 -1.29 2.41
CA GLY A 89 9.32 -0.17 2.90
C GLY A 89 9.62 1.15 2.20
N ALA A 90 10.89 1.50 2.09
CA ALA A 90 11.33 2.69 1.35
C ALA A 90 11.05 2.53 -0.16
N ARG A 91 11.31 1.35 -0.73
CA ARG A 91 11.10 1.07 -2.15
C ARG A 91 9.65 1.31 -2.57
N VAL A 92 8.66 0.72 -1.87
CA VAL A 92 7.24 0.89 -2.23
C VAL A 92 6.80 2.35 -2.12
N LEU A 93 7.25 3.07 -1.09
CA LEU A 93 6.91 4.48 -0.92
C LEU A 93 7.51 5.35 -2.02
N VAL A 94 8.77 5.15 -2.36
CA VAL A 94 9.44 5.88 -3.45
C VAL A 94 8.75 5.61 -4.78
N THR A 95 8.44 4.34 -5.08
CA THR A 95 7.72 3.95 -6.31
C THR A 95 6.35 4.64 -6.36
N LEU A 96 5.59 4.62 -5.28
CA LEU A 96 4.27 5.24 -5.18
C LEU A 96 4.32 6.75 -5.48
N VAL A 97 5.20 7.48 -4.79
CA VAL A 97 5.33 8.94 -4.96
C VAL A 97 5.69 9.30 -6.40
N HIS A 98 6.65 8.58 -7.00
CA HIS A 98 7.04 8.85 -8.38
C HIS A 98 5.97 8.46 -9.39
N ALA A 99 5.26 7.33 -9.19
CA ALA A 99 4.16 6.90 -10.05
C ALA A 99 2.99 7.89 -10.03
N LEU A 100 2.62 8.39 -8.84
CA LEU A 100 1.59 9.42 -8.69
C LEU A 100 1.97 10.70 -9.46
N ARG A 101 3.19 11.19 -9.30
CA ARG A 101 3.67 12.40 -9.96
C ARG A 101 3.72 12.26 -11.49
N GLU A 102 4.24 11.14 -11.99
CA GLU A 102 4.33 10.86 -13.42
C GLU A 102 2.95 10.83 -14.08
N ARG A 103 1.98 10.23 -13.39
CA ARG A 103 0.60 10.12 -13.87
C ARG A 103 -0.28 11.34 -13.53
N LYS A 104 0.27 12.35 -12.84
CA LYS A 104 -0.47 13.54 -12.37
C LYS A 104 -1.67 13.19 -11.48
N LEU A 105 -1.48 12.16 -10.65
CA LEU A 105 -2.44 11.69 -9.66
C LEU A 105 -2.04 12.21 -8.28
N LYS A 106 -2.96 12.16 -7.29
CA LYS A 106 -2.75 12.84 -6.00
C LYS A 106 -2.63 11.89 -4.83
N ARG A 107 -3.51 10.90 -4.68
CA ARG A 107 -3.66 10.10 -3.46
C ARG A 107 -3.11 8.70 -3.62
N GLY A 108 -2.25 8.31 -2.71
CA GLY A 108 -1.67 6.98 -2.73
C GLY A 108 -1.61 6.32 -1.37
N VAL A 109 -1.65 4.99 -1.38
CA VAL A 109 -1.46 4.14 -0.21
C VAL A 109 -0.36 3.14 -0.47
N ALA A 110 0.58 3.02 0.46
CA ALA A 110 1.59 1.96 0.49
C ALA A 110 1.31 1.03 1.67
N SER A 111 1.44 -0.28 1.48
CA SER A 111 1.27 -1.25 2.55
C SER A 111 2.20 -2.46 2.38
N LEU A 112 2.61 -3.03 3.51
CA LEU A 112 3.46 -4.22 3.58
C LEU A 112 2.99 -5.10 4.75
N CYS A 113 3.02 -6.43 4.55
CA CYS A 113 3.00 -7.36 5.67
C CYS A 113 4.39 -7.44 6.33
N LEU A 114 4.42 -7.71 7.62
CA LEU A 114 5.64 -7.80 8.43
C LEU A 114 5.70 -9.16 9.14
N GLY A 115 6.90 -9.58 9.53
CA GLY A 115 7.09 -10.79 10.33
C GLY A 115 6.29 -10.74 11.64
N GLY A 116 5.70 -11.88 12.04
CA GLY A 116 4.90 -11.98 13.26
C GLY A 116 3.39 -11.78 13.10
N GLY A 117 2.91 -11.39 11.93
CA GLY A 117 1.47 -11.21 11.65
C GLY A 117 1.03 -9.76 11.57
N GLU A 118 1.97 -8.82 11.52
CA GLU A 118 1.66 -7.40 11.40
C GLU A 118 1.59 -6.95 9.95
N ALA A 119 1.00 -5.78 9.74
CA ALA A 119 1.14 -4.97 8.55
C ALA A 119 1.22 -3.49 8.91
N VAL A 120 1.87 -2.73 8.04
CA VAL A 120 1.83 -1.27 8.06
C VAL A 120 1.15 -0.74 6.81
N ALA A 121 0.48 0.39 6.95
CA ALA A 121 -0.05 1.15 5.84
C ALA A 121 0.23 2.64 6.04
N LEU A 122 0.56 3.33 4.94
CA LEU A 122 0.89 4.75 4.92
C LEU A 122 0.20 5.41 3.72
N ALA A 123 -0.44 6.55 3.94
CA ALA A 123 -1.08 7.35 2.91
C ALA A 123 -0.28 8.61 2.61
N VAL A 124 -0.15 8.92 1.33
CA VAL A 124 0.48 10.14 0.83
C VAL A 124 -0.44 10.91 -0.10
N GLU A 125 -0.24 12.22 -0.14
CA GLU A 125 -0.89 13.12 -1.08
C GLU A 125 0.16 14.00 -1.76
N ILE A 126 0.14 14.06 -3.10
CA ILE A 126 1.01 14.94 -3.88
C ILE A 126 0.53 16.38 -3.70
N GLU A 127 1.46 17.26 -3.35
CA GLU A 127 1.23 18.71 -3.27
C GLU A 127 1.72 19.38 -4.57
N ASP A 128 0.90 20.28 -5.09
CA ASP A 128 1.16 21.07 -6.32
C ASP A 128 2.30 22.09 -6.13
#